data_23c2d87c6e798859004a90708ffa299f
#
_entry.id   23c2d87c6e798859004a90708ffa299f
#
_cell.length_a   1.000
_cell.length_b   1.000
_cell.length_c   1.000
_cell.angle_alpha   90.00
_cell.angle_beta   90.00
_cell.angle_gamma   90.00
#
_symmetry.space_group_name_H-M   'P 1'
#
loop_
_entity.id
_entity.type
_entity.pdbx_description
1 polymer ?
#
loop_
_entity_poly.entity_id
_entity_poly.type
_entity_poly.pdbx_seq_one_letter_code
_entity_poly.pdbx_strand_id
1 'polypeptide(L)'
;PYEPYLSGLARQDAIPCYFDRRRPLAVSPLVRFALYALRAAQDYNSSAVLSMLKTGFMPFSAKQIGELEEYLFIWNLTGKAWLKPFTLSPEGLTAEADEHRAQNEKRLLALNEMRAAVVQALKPLNRAFGGTAEQISKALYRLLLSLEANKAVQKTVLQAEEQNDAETADFIAASWDKLMQVLDSIVLCLKEQPQTAQQYLNTFEACVAGITVGNIPHMLDEVSAGSADRIRPSRPKVAFVLGLNQGEFPAPCSEGGLLLKNDRMALEKAGLQLSDCYRRFTLDENFLAYSALTCAEQEVYLCRHSFGTKGEACLPS
;
A
#
# COMPACT_ATOMS: atom_id res chain seq x y z
N PRO A 1 5.49 17.08 6.09
CA PRO A 1 4.48 17.75 6.96
C PRO A 1 3.69 18.82 6.22
N TYR A 2 4.31 19.61 5.31
CA TYR A 2 3.70 20.77 4.62
C TYR A 2 2.85 20.42 3.43
N GLU A 3 3.03 19.24 2.84
CA GLU A 3 2.43 18.82 1.58
C GLU A 3 0.89 18.89 1.54
N PRO A 4 0.11 18.45 2.57
CA PRO A 4 -1.34 18.54 2.52
C PRO A 4 -1.85 19.99 2.39
N TYR A 5 -1.15 20.94 3.05
CA TYR A 5 -1.49 22.36 3.00
C TYR A 5 -1.14 22.96 1.63
N LEU A 6 0.06 22.66 1.13
CA LEU A 6 0.52 23.15 -0.17
C LEU A 6 -0.35 22.60 -1.31
N SER A 7 -0.71 21.32 -1.27
CA SER A 7 -1.55 20.71 -2.31
C SER A 7 -2.97 21.29 -2.30
N GLY A 8 -3.50 21.64 -1.11
CA GLY A 8 -4.79 22.31 -0.99
C GLY A 8 -4.78 23.72 -1.60
N LEU A 9 -3.78 24.52 -1.26
CA LEU A 9 -3.61 25.88 -1.79
C LEU A 9 -3.35 25.89 -3.29
N ALA A 10 -2.46 25.01 -3.77
CA ALA A 10 -2.16 24.91 -5.20
C ALA A 10 -3.41 24.58 -6.03
N ARG A 11 -4.28 23.69 -5.54
CA ARG A 11 -5.56 23.41 -6.18
C ARG A 11 -6.53 24.59 -6.16
N GLN A 12 -6.59 25.31 -5.04
CA GLN A 12 -7.45 26.49 -4.89
C GLN A 12 -7.08 27.60 -5.87
N ASP A 13 -5.77 27.83 -6.05
CA ASP A 13 -5.22 28.90 -6.90
C ASP A 13 -4.93 28.41 -8.34
N ALA A 14 -5.31 27.17 -8.67
CA ALA A 14 -5.08 26.54 -9.99
C ALA A 14 -3.60 26.58 -10.42
N ILE A 15 -2.65 26.45 -9.46
CA ILE A 15 -1.21 26.40 -9.73
C ILE A 15 -0.83 24.97 -10.05
N PRO A 16 -0.28 24.66 -11.24
CA PRO A 16 0.21 23.34 -11.56
C PRO A 16 1.40 22.99 -10.66
N CYS A 17 1.25 21.93 -9.86
CA CYS A 17 2.27 21.48 -8.90
C CYS A 17 2.51 19.99 -9.02
N TYR A 18 3.76 19.62 -9.15
CA TYR A 18 4.23 18.26 -8.96
C TYR A 18 4.67 18.05 -7.52
N PHE A 19 4.10 17.04 -6.86
CA PHE A 19 4.51 16.60 -5.53
C PHE A 19 5.23 15.26 -5.64
N ASP A 20 6.51 15.21 -5.24
CA ASP A 20 7.26 13.95 -5.19
C ASP A 20 6.74 13.08 -4.03
N ARG A 21 5.65 12.38 -4.31
CA ARG A 21 5.02 11.44 -3.38
C ARG A 21 5.49 10.03 -3.66
N ARG A 22 5.78 9.32 -2.59
CA ARG A 22 5.96 7.87 -2.67
C ARG A 22 4.83 7.19 -1.94
N ARG A 23 3.99 6.49 -2.69
CA ARG A 23 2.89 5.71 -2.12
C ARG A 23 3.38 4.29 -1.83
N PRO A 24 3.19 3.75 -0.61
CA PRO A 24 3.47 2.34 -0.34
C PRO A 24 2.70 1.43 -1.29
N LEU A 25 3.36 0.43 -1.87
CA LEU A 25 2.70 -0.52 -2.76
C LEU A 25 1.56 -1.27 -2.06
N ALA A 26 1.67 -1.47 -0.75
CA ALA A 26 0.66 -2.12 0.09
C ALA A 26 -0.72 -1.43 0.08
N VAL A 27 -0.82 -0.14 -0.27
CA VAL A 27 -2.12 0.54 -0.35
C VAL A 27 -2.84 0.32 -1.68
N SER A 28 -2.16 -0.26 -2.69
CA SER A 28 -2.77 -0.57 -3.98
C SER A 28 -3.93 -1.56 -3.83
N PRO A 29 -5.11 -1.30 -4.42
CA PRO A 29 -6.24 -2.22 -4.39
C PRO A 29 -5.89 -3.62 -4.93
N LEU A 30 -5.07 -3.69 -5.99
CA LEU A 30 -4.60 -4.94 -6.58
C LEU A 30 -3.75 -5.76 -5.60
N VAL A 31 -2.81 -5.11 -4.93
CA VAL A 31 -1.92 -5.77 -3.96
C VAL A 31 -2.70 -6.19 -2.71
N ARG A 32 -3.65 -5.37 -2.27
CA ARG A 32 -4.58 -5.72 -1.19
C ARG A 32 -5.43 -6.93 -1.55
N PHE A 33 -5.94 -6.99 -2.80
CA PHE A 33 -6.63 -8.17 -3.27
C PHE A 33 -5.76 -9.41 -3.19
N ALA A 34 -4.53 -9.36 -3.72
CA ALA A 34 -3.58 -10.47 -3.67
C ALA A 34 -3.28 -10.93 -2.23
N LEU A 35 -3.05 -9.98 -1.32
CA LEU A 35 -2.81 -10.24 0.10
C LEU A 35 -4.01 -10.92 0.76
N TYR A 36 -5.21 -10.39 0.55
CA TYR A 36 -6.42 -10.96 1.14
C TYR A 36 -6.81 -12.29 0.50
N ALA A 37 -6.51 -12.50 -0.79
CA ALA A 37 -6.70 -13.79 -1.44
C ALA A 37 -5.78 -14.88 -0.85
N LEU A 38 -4.52 -14.55 -0.56
CA LEU A 38 -3.59 -15.45 0.13
C LEU A 38 -4.10 -15.81 1.55
N ARG A 39 -4.53 -14.80 2.32
CA ARG A 39 -5.09 -15.00 3.66
C ARG A 39 -6.38 -15.83 3.60
N ALA A 40 -7.30 -15.49 2.70
CA ALA A 40 -8.57 -16.18 2.55
C ALA A 40 -8.39 -17.63 2.07
N ALA A 41 -7.43 -17.89 1.19
CA ALA A 41 -7.14 -19.23 0.72
C ALA A 41 -6.51 -20.14 1.77
N GLN A 42 -5.91 -19.60 2.84
CA GLN A 42 -5.29 -20.37 3.90
C GLN A 42 -6.32 -21.22 4.65
N ASP A 43 -7.38 -20.60 5.12
CA ASP A 43 -8.36 -21.22 6.04
C ASP A 43 -9.82 -20.81 5.78
N TYR A 44 -10.10 -20.05 4.71
CA TYR A 44 -11.40 -19.49 4.40
C TYR A 44 -11.96 -18.59 5.54
N ASN A 45 -11.10 -17.85 6.20
CA ASN A 45 -11.53 -16.88 7.21
C ASN A 45 -12.44 -15.81 6.58
N SER A 46 -13.65 -15.63 7.13
CA SER A 46 -14.67 -14.75 6.56
C SER A 46 -14.23 -13.28 6.51
N SER A 47 -13.47 -12.80 7.49
CA SER A 47 -12.94 -11.43 7.48
C SER A 47 -11.97 -11.23 6.31
N ALA A 48 -11.09 -12.20 6.03
CA ALA A 48 -10.17 -12.14 4.91
C ALA A 48 -10.92 -12.23 3.57
N VAL A 49 -11.91 -13.12 3.46
CA VAL A 49 -12.76 -13.25 2.26
C VAL A 49 -13.51 -11.95 1.99
N LEU A 50 -14.17 -11.37 2.99
CA LEU A 50 -14.89 -10.10 2.84
C LEU A 50 -13.95 -8.95 2.47
N SER A 51 -12.78 -8.89 3.08
CA SER A 51 -11.75 -7.90 2.72
C SER A 51 -11.29 -8.04 1.27
N MET A 52 -11.12 -9.28 0.79
CA MET A 52 -10.82 -9.58 -0.61
C MET A 52 -11.96 -9.11 -1.54
N LEU A 53 -13.21 -9.42 -1.22
CA LEU A 53 -14.38 -9.05 -2.02
C LEU A 53 -14.53 -7.51 -2.12
N LYS A 54 -14.31 -6.80 -1.01
CA LYS A 54 -14.41 -5.33 -0.93
C LYS A 54 -13.35 -4.60 -1.76
N THR A 55 -12.34 -5.29 -2.29
CA THR A 55 -11.36 -4.67 -3.21
C THR A 55 -11.91 -4.44 -4.63
N GLY A 56 -13.04 -5.06 -4.99
CA GLY A 56 -13.72 -4.86 -6.27
C GLY A 56 -13.23 -5.69 -7.44
N PHE A 57 -12.30 -6.65 -7.24
CA PHE A 57 -11.81 -7.53 -8.33
C PHE A 57 -12.69 -8.76 -8.58
N MET A 58 -13.61 -9.07 -7.69
CA MET A 58 -14.61 -10.11 -7.93
C MET A 58 -15.89 -9.48 -8.51
N PRO A 59 -16.64 -10.20 -9.37
CA PRO A 59 -17.82 -9.64 -10.09
C PRO A 59 -19.07 -9.57 -9.20
N PHE A 60 -18.94 -8.99 -8.01
CA PHE A 60 -20.04 -8.82 -7.08
C PHE A 60 -20.26 -7.33 -6.76
N SER A 61 -21.52 -6.93 -6.71
CA SER A 61 -21.89 -5.57 -6.32
C SER A 61 -21.70 -5.34 -4.81
N ALA A 62 -21.55 -4.08 -4.42
CA ALA A 62 -21.44 -3.71 -3.00
C ALA A 62 -22.66 -4.18 -2.18
N LYS A 63 -23.85 -4.18 -2.78
CA LYS A 63 -25.08 -4.69 -2.15
C LYS A 63 -24.98 -6.19 -1.87
N GLN A 64 -24.57 -7.00 -2.84
CA GLN A 64 -24.38 -8.44 -2.66
C GLN A 64 -23.32 -8.75 -1.59
N ILE A 65 -22.22 -8.01 -1.58
CA ILE A 65 -21.17 -8.18 -0.56
C ILE A 65 -21.73 -7.82 0.82
N GLY A 66 -22.54 -6.76 0.95
CA GLY A 66 -23.19 -6.39 2.20
C GLY A 66 -24.16 -7.47 2.70
N GLU A 67 -24.99 -8.04 1.82
CA GLU A 67 -25.91 -9.14 2.16
C GLU A 67 -25.13 -10.40 2.62
N LEU A 68 -24.02 -10.70 1.97
CA LEU A 68 -23.15 -11.80 2.40
C LEU A 68 -22.49 -11.52 3.75
N GLU A 69 -22.00 -10.30 3.98
CA GLU A 69 -21.39 -9.89 5.24
C GLU A 69 -22.39 -10.00 6.40
N GLU A 70 -23.63 -9.51 6.19
CA GLU A 70 -24.71 -9.62 7.17
C GLU A 70 -25.00 -11.09 7.51
N TYR A 71 -25.13 -11.93 6.49
CA TYR A 71 -25.41 -13.37 6.67
C TYR A 71 -24.29 -14.06 7.45
N LEU A 72 -23.03 -13.80 7.09
CA LEU A 72 -21.86 -14.37 7.77
C LEU A 72 -21.76 -13.89 9.23
N PHE A 73 -22.14 -12.65 9.49
CA PHE A 73 -22.15 -12.08 10.83
C PHE A 73 -23.25 -12.69 11.71
N ILE A 74 -24.51 -12.76 11.21
CA ILE A 74 -25.64 -13.32 11.94
C ILE A 74 -25.35 -14.76 12.40
N TRP A 75 -24.77 -15.57 11.52
CA TRP A 75 -24.54 -16.99 11.78
C TRP A 75 -23.11 -17.31 12.22
N ASN A 76 -22.26 -16.30 12.40
CA ASN A 76 -20.86 -16.44 12.78
C ASN A 76 -20.12 -17.51 11.92
N LEU A 77 -20.37 -17.50 10.62
CA LEU A 77 -19.81 -18.48 9.70
C LEU A 77 -18.38 -18.10 9.32
N THR A 78 -17.45 -19.07 9.43
CA THR A 78 -16.06 -18.90 9.02
C THR A 78 -15.39 -20.24 8.74
N GLY A 79 -14.25 -20.22 8.07
CA GLY A 79 -13.43 -21.41 7.85
C GLY A 79 -14.13 -22.50 7.06
N LYS A 80 -14.20 -23.70 7.60
CA LYS A 80 -14.78 -24.88 6.95
C LYS A 80 -16.26 -24.74 6.56
N ALA A 81 -16.98 -23.76 7.13
CA ALA A 81 -18.36 -23.49 6.77
C ALA A 81 -18.50 -23.06 5.28
N TRP A 82 -17.48 -22.41 4.74
CA TRP A 82 -17.44 -22.02 3.32
C TRP A 82 -17.46 -23.22 2.36
N LEU A 83 -16.96 -24.36 2.78
CA LEU A 83 -16.85 -25.55 1.93
C LEU A 83 -18.18 -26.31 1.77
N LYS A 84 -19.20 -25.96 2.58
CA LYS A 84 -20.54 -26.54 2.52
C LYS A 84 -21.55 -25.48 2.08
N PRO A 85 -22.66 -25.86 1.44
CA PRO A 85 -23.74 -24.93 1.16
C PRO A 85 -24.27 -24.27 2.43
N PHE A 86 -24.60 -23.01 2.33
CA PHE A 86 -25.32 -22.30 3.38
C PHE A 86 -26.75 -22.76 3.40
N THR A 87 -27.30 -23.06 4.59
CA THR A 87 -28.64 -23.64 4.77
C THR A 87 -29.49 -22.89 5.77
N LEU A 88 -28.90 -21.91 6.47
CA LEU A 88 -29.58 -21.15 7.51
C LEU A 88 -30.39 -19.99 6.90
N SER A 89 -31.46 -19.55 7.58
CA SER A 89 -32.29 -18.45 7.06
C SER A 89 -31.52 -17.13 6.97
N PRO A 90 -31.61 -16.38 5.87
CA PRO A 90 -30.99 -15.07 5.75
C PRO A 90 -31.51 -14.02 6.76
N GLU A 91 -32.70 -14.21 7.32
CA GLU A 91 -33.31 -13.33 8.34
C GLU A 91 -32.92 -13.68 9.79
N GLY A 92 -32.09 -14.69 9.99
CA GLY A 92 -31.69 -15.14 11.31
C GLY A 92 -32.71 -16.08 11.96
N LEU A 93 -32.90 -15.93 13.30
CA LEU A 93 -33.74 -16.80 14.10
C LEU A 93 -35.22 -16.35 14.18
N THR A 94 -35.60 -15.30 13.49
CA THR A 94 -37.00 -14.84 13.42
C THR A 94 -37.85 -15.85 12.69
N ALA A 95 -39.04 -16.13 13.19
CA ALA A 95 -39.99 -17.02 12.55
C ALA A 95 -40.35 -16.45 11.16
N GLU A 96 -40.11 -17.24 10.11
CA GLU A 96 -40.46 -16.83 8.74
C GLU A 96 -42.00 -16.73 8.64
N ALA A 97 -42.48 -15.53 8.29
CA ALA A 97 -43.82 -15.39 7.74
C ALA A 97 -43.85 -16.09 6.38
N ASP A 98 -44.89 -16.82 6.03
CA ASP A 98 -44.99 -17.57 4.77
C ASP A 98 -44.76 -16.65 3.53
N GLU A 99 -45.12 -15.37 3.66
CA GLU A 99 -44.92 -14.36 2.60
C GLU A 99 -43.43 -14.08 2.27
N HIS A 100 -42.52 -14.24 3.24
CA HIS A 100 -41.08 -13.96 3.04
C HIS A 100 -40.28 -15.21 2.63
N ARG A 101 -40.86 -16.37 2.70
CA ARG A 101 -40.16 -17.63 2.45
C ARG A 101 -39.57 -17.74 1.06
N ALA A 102 -40.35 -17.39 0.03
CA ALA A 102 -39.88 -17.43 -1.37
C ALA A 102 -38.77 -16.38 -1.63
N GLN A 103 -38.79 -15.25 -0.93
CA GLN A 103 -37.75 -14.24 -1.03
C GLN A 103 -36.46 -14.70 -0.34
N ASN A 104 -36.57 -15.33 0.82
CA ASN A 104 -35.43 -15.87 1.56
C ASN A 104 -34.75 -17.03 0.84
N GLU A 105 -35.52 -17.89 0.16
CA GLU A 105 -34.95 -18.93 -0.70
C GLU A 105 -34.13 -18.35 -1.84
N LYS A 106 -34.60 -17.28 -2.50
CA LYS A 106 -33.84 -16.58 -3.56
C LYS A 106 -32.58 -15.92 -3.02
N ARG A 107 -32.65 -15.27 -1.86
CA ARG A 107 -31.48 -14.67 -1.19
C ARG A 107 -30.45 -15.74 -0.82
N LEU A 108 -30.90 -16.86 -0.25
CA LEU A 108 -30.02 -17.98 0.12
C LEU A 108 -29.36 -18.61 -1.12
N LEU A 109 -30.09 -18.72 -2.23
CA LEU A 109 -29.52 -19.20 -3.50
C LEU A 109 -28.41 -18.26 -3.98
N ALA A 110 -28.65 -16.95 -4.01
CA ALA A 110 -27.66 -15.96 -4.44
C ALA A 110 -26.42 -15.98 -3.53
N LEU A 111 -26.59 -16.10 -2.20
CA LEU A 111 -25.50 -16.25 -1.24
C LEU A 111 -24.66 -17.50 -1.49
N ASN A 112 -25.31 -18.61 -1.86
CA ASN A 112 -24.63 -19.87 -2.20
C ASN A 112 -23.89 -19.77 -3.55
N GLU A 113 -24.41 -19.06 -4.54
CA GLU A 113 -23.69 -18.77 -5.78
C GLU A 113 -22.42 -17.98 -5.51
N MET A 114 -22.49 -16.92 -4.71
CA MET A 114 -21.32 -16.15 -4.29
C MET A 114 -20.30 -17.02 -3.54
N ARG A 115 -20.77 -17.81 -2.56
CA ARG A 115 -19.93 -18.75 -1.81
C ARG A 115 -19.21 -19.70 -2.76
N ALA A 116 -19.95 -20.31 -3.68
CA ALA A 116 -19.39 -21.28 -4.63
C ALA A 116 -18.34 -20.64 -5.53
N ALA A 117 -18.59 -19.44 -6.05
CA ALA A 117 -17.64 -18.69 -6.88
C ALA A 117 -16.35 -18.34 -6.10
N VAL A 118 -16.47 -17.87 -4.84
CA VAL A 118 -15.32 -17.60 -3.98
C VAL A 118 -14.50 -18.86 -3.72
N VAL A 119 -15.14 -19.96 -3.33
CA VAL A 119 -14.45 -21.21 -3.05
C VAL A 119 -13.77 -21.75 -4.30
N GLN A 120 -14.43 -21.70 -5.46
CA GLN A 120 -13.86 -22.13 -6.73
C GLN A 120 -12.63 -21.31 -7.11
N ALA A 121 -12.69 -19.99 -6.93
CA ALA A 121 -11.59 -19.09 -7.22
C ALA A 121 -10.37 -19.34 -6.31
N LEU A 122 -10.59 -19.55 -5.01
CA LEU A 122 -9.53 -19.73 -4.03
C LEU A 122 -8.95 -21.15 -3.96
N LYS A 123 -9.69 -22.15 -4.41
CA LYS A 123 -9.30 -23.57 -4.33
C LYS A 123 -7.94 -23.89 -4.96
N PRO A 124 -7.57 -23.38 -6.16
CA PRO A 124 -6.24 -23.62 -6.74
C PRO A 124 -5.13 -23.06 -5.87
N LEU A 125 -5.34 -21.87 -5.28
CA LEU A 125 -4.38 -21.23 -4.40
C LEU A 125 -4.23 -21.98 -3.08
N ASN A 126 -5.33 -22.40 -2.46
CA ASN A 126 -5.32 -23.24 -1.27
C ASN A 126 -4.54 -24.55 -1.47
N ARG A 127 -4.72 -25.20 -2.63
CA ARG A 127 -4.01 -26.44 -2.98
C ARG A 127 -2.52 -26.25 -3.26
N ALA A 128 -2.09 -25.05 -3.63
CA ALA A 128 -0.69 -24.73 -3.89
C ALA A 128 0.13 -24.55 -2.60
N PHE A 129 -0.50 -24.30 -1.47
CA PHE A 129 0.20 -24.21 -0.18
C PHE A 129 0.83 -25.55 0.20
N GLY A 130 2.04 -25.50 0.76
CA GLY A 130 2.88 -26.67 0.99
C GLY A 130 3.75 -27.05 -0.22
N GLY A 131 3.52 -26.42 -1.37
CA GLY A 131 4.37 -26.52 -2.55
C GLY A 131 5.47 -25.45 -2.56
N THR A 132 6.17 -25.32 -3.68
CA THR A 132 7.23 -24.32 -3.86
C THR A 132 6.66 -22.91 -4.00
N ALA A 133 7.50 -21.90 -3.75
CA ALA A 133 7.13 -20.49 -3.95
C ALA A 133 6.65 -20.24 -5.39
N GLU A 134 7.24 -20.89 -6.37
CA GLU A 134 6.82 -20.81 -7.77
C GLU A 134 5.37 -21.33 -7.99
N GLN A 135 5.02 -22.45 -7.37
CA GLN A 135 3.67 -23.04 -7.49
C GLN A 135 2.62 -22.10 -6.87
N ILE A 136 2.91 -21.51 -5.72
CA ILE A 136 2.01 -20.57 -5.04
C ILE A 136 1.89 -19.27 -5.84
N SER A 137 3.01 -18.68 -6.29
CA SER A 137 3.01 -17.48 -7.12
C SER A 137 2.25 -17.67 -8.43
N LYS A 138 2.45 -18.82 -9.11
CA LYS A 138 1.70 -19.18 -10.32
C LYS A 138 0.20 -19.36 -10.05
N ALA A 139 -0.18 -19.93 -8.91
CA ALA A 139 -1.59 -20.09 -8.54
C ALA A 139 -2.25 -18.73 -8.31
N LEU A 140 -1.55 -17.80 -7.60
CA LEU A 140 -2.01 -16.42 -7.40
C LEU A 140 -2.12 -15.67 -8.72
N TYR A 141 -1.12 -15.76 -9.58
CA TYR A 141 -1.14 -15.14 -10.90
C TYR A 141 -2.31 -15.64 -11.77
N ARG A 142 -2.57 -16.97 -11.77
CA ARG A 142 -3.71 -17.55 -12.49
C ARG A 142 -5.05 -17.07 -11.92
N LEU A 143 -5.15 -16.87 -10.61
CA LEU A 143 -6.33 -16.28 -9.98
C LEU A 143 -6.55 -14.86 -10.52
N LEU A 144 -5.51 -14.01 -10.55
CA LEU A 144 -5.60 -12.65 -11.08
C LEU A 144 -6.02 -12.64 -12.56
N LEU A 145 -5.48 -13.54 -13.37
CA LEU A 145 -5.86 -13.66 -14.78
C LEU A 145 -7.29 -14.15 -14.97
N SER A 146 -7.75 -15.14 -14.19
CA SER A 146 -9.10 -15.67 -14.27
C SER A 146 -10.19 -14.65 -13.92
N LEU A 147 -9.83 -13.66 -13.10
CA LEU A 147 -10.68 -12.53 -12.73
C LEU A 147 -10.48 -11.31 -13.63
N GLU A 148 -9.69 -11.44 -14.70
CA GLU A 148 -9.35 -10.33 -15.60
C GLU A 148 -8.85 -9.07 -14.86
N ALA A 149 -8.11 -9.27 -13.76
CA ALA A 149 -7.65 -8.19 -12.90
C ALA A 149 -6.84 -7.14 -13.65
N ASN A 150 -6.10 -7.53 -14.70
CA ASN A 150 -5.39 -6.62 -15.60
C ASN A 150 -6.35 -5.66 -16.32
N LYS A 151 -7.49 -6.14 -16.81
CA LYS A 151 -8.52 -5.28 -17.44
C LYS A 151 -9.19 -4.38 -16.42
N ALA A 152 -9.45 -4.88 -15.21
CA ALA A 152 -10.00 -4.07 -14.12
C ALA A 152 -9.03 -2.93 -13.73
N VAL A 153 -7.73 -3.21 -13.64
CA VAL A 153 -6.69 -2.20 -13.42
C VAL A 153 -6.72 -1.15 -14.54
N GLN A 154 -6.69 -1.57 -15.81
CA GLN A 154 -6.74 -0.65 -16.95
C GLN A 154 -7.99 0.25 -16.94
N LYS A 155 -9.15 -0.34 -16.64
CA LYS A 155 -10.39 0.44 -16.50
C LYS A 155 -10.29 1.50 -15.41
N THR A 156 -9.69 1.15 -14.27
CA THR A 156 -9.51 2.11 -13.16
C THR A 156 -8.51 3.20 -13.51
N VAL A 157 -7.46 2.88 -14.29
CA VAL A 157 -6.52 3.88 -14.82
C VAL A 157 -7.26 4.88 -15.71
N LEU A 158 -8.04 4.42 -16.69
CA LEU A 158 -8.81 5.29 -17.58
C LEU A 158 -9.80 6.19 -16.81
N GLN A 159 -10.46 5.64 -15.79
CA GLN A 159 -11.36 6.44 -14.93
C GLN A 159 -10.62 7.54 -14.16
N ALA A 160 -9.39 7.25 -13.67
CA ALA A 160 -8.58 8.25 -12.99
C ALA A 160 -8.10 9.34 -13.96
N GLU A 161 -7.73 8.96 -15.19
CA GLU A 161 -7.35 9.90 -16.25
C GLU A 161 -8.53 10.81 -16.64
N GLU A 162 -9.74 10.27 -16.78
CA GLU A 162 -10.96 11.05 -17.06
C GLU A 162 -11.28 12.05 -15.94
N GLN A 163 -10.88 11.75 -14.70
CA GLN A 163 -11.02 12.63 -13.54
C GLN A 163 -9.85 13.62 -13.39
N ASN A 164 -8.91 13.63 -14.32
CA ASN A 164 -7.66 14.41 -14.26
C ASN A 164 -6.81 14.08 -13.01
N ASP A 165 -6.90 12.84 -12.49
CA ASP A 165 -6.04 12.34 -11.41
C ASP A 165 -4.93 11.44 -11.97
N ALA A 166 -4.01 12.08 -12.69
CA ALA A 166 -2.88 11.40 -13.32
C ALA A 166 -1.98 10.70 -12.30
N GLU A 167 -1.83 11.26 -11.09
CA GLU A 167 -1.06 10.67 -10.00
C GLU A 167 -1.61 9.29 -9.58
N THR A 168 -2.94 9.19 -9.45
CA THR A 168 -3.59 7.92 -9.12
C THR A 168 -3.55 6.95 -10.28
N ALA A 169 -3.69 7.43 -11.53
CA ALA A 169 -3.57 6.61 -12.73
C ALA A 169 -2.19 5.94 -12.81
N ASP A 170 -1.10 6.71 -12.66
CA ASP A 170 0.27 6.19 -12.66
C ASP A 170 0.52 5.17 -11.54
N PHE A 171 0.06 5.47 -10.33
CA PHE A 171 0.19 4.56 -9.19
C PHE A 171 -0.51 3.21 -9.45
N ILE A 172 -1.73 3.24 -9.99
CA ILE A 172 -2.50 2.04 -10.28
C ILE A 172 -1.85 1.26 -11.44
N ALA A 173 -1.42 1.94 -12.50
CA ALA A 173 -0.73 1.32 -13.63
C ALA A 173 0.57 0.62 -13.18
N ALA A 174 1.40 1.30 -12.39
CA ALA A 174 2.65 0.74 -11.88
C ALA A 174 2.44 -0.41 -10.90
N SER A 175 1.26 -0.48 -10.24
CA SER A 175 0.98 -1.52 -9.23
C SER A 175 1.00 -2.93 -9.82
N TRP A 176 0.58 -3.11 -11.08
CA TRP A 176 0.61 -4.41 -11.73
C TRP A 176 2.05 -4.91 -11.92
N ASP A 177 2.91 -4.09 -12.52
CA ASP A 177 4.29 -4.45 -12.79
C ASP A 177 5.08 -4.68 -11.49
N LYS A 178 4.81 -3.85 -10.47
CA LYS A 178 5.42 -4.01 -9.15
C LYS A 178 4.98 -5.29 -8.46
N LEU A 179 3.71 -5.67 -8.57
CA LEU A 179 3.23 -6.95 -8.04
C LEU A 179 3.90 -8.13 -8.74
N MET A 180 4.05 -8.09 -10.07
CA MET A 180 4.77 -9.14 -10.80
C MET A 180 6.23 -9.22 -10.36
N GLN A 181 6.93 -8.08 -10.22
CA GLN A 181 8.29 -8.03 -9.68
C GLN A 181 8.40 -8.64 -8.27
N VAL A 182 7.41 -8.42 -7.40
CA VAL A 182 7.35 -9.05 -6.07
C VAL A 182 7.27 -10.57 -6.19
N LEU A 183 6.35 -11.08 -7.02
CA LEU A 183 6.19 -12.53 -7.20
C LEU A 183 7.47 -13.18 -7.75
N ASP A 184 8.09 -12.56 -8.76
CA ASP A 184 9.35 -13.03 -9.33
C ASP A 184 10.49 -13.02 -8.28
N SER A 185 10.59 -11.96 -7.48
CA SER A 185 11.59 -11.86 -6.41
C SER A 185 11.42 -12.94 -5.35
N ILE A 186 10.18 -13.24 -4.95
CA ILE A 186 9.87 -14.31 -4.00
C ILE A 186 10.32 -15.67 -4.56
N VAL A 187 10.02 -15.94 -5.84
CA VAL A 187 10.41 -17.18 -6.52
C VAL A 187 11.93 -17.31 -6.57
N LEU A 188 12.64 -16.23 -6.93
CA LEU A 188 14.10 -16.23 -7.01
C LEU A 188 14.78 -16.44 -5.64
N CYS A 189 14.22 -15.84 -4.59
CA CYS A 189 14.80 -15.93 -3.23
C CYS A 189 14.53 -17.28 -2.57
N LEU A 190 13.30 -17.81 -2.66
CA LEU A 190 12.91 -19.04 -1.95
C LEU A 190 13.20 -20.32 -2.73
N LYS A 191 13.46 -20.20 -4.04
CA LYS A 191 13.79 -21.33 -4.93
C LYS A 191 12.78 -22.48 -4.78
N GLU A 192 13.29 -23.72 -4.64
CA GLU A 192 12.49 -24.95 -4.57
C GLU A 192 12.04 -25.34 -3.15
N GLN A 193 12.26 -24.48 -2.16
CA GLN A 193 11.87 -24.80 -0.79
C GLN A 193 10.35 -24.79 -0.64
N PRO A 194 9.73 -25.86 -0.11
CA PRO A 194 8.32 -25.89 0.19
C PRO A 194 7.93 -24.79 1.19
N GLN A 195 6.81 -24.11 0.93
CA GLN A 195 6.32 -23.01 1.75
C GLN A 195 4.93 -23.32 2.30
N THR A 196 4.77 -23.20 3.60
CA THR A 196 3.43 -23.15 4.20
C THR A 196 2.72 -21.86 3.79
N ALA A 197 1.39 -21.82 3.91
CA ALA A 197 0.62 -20.61 3.65
C ALA A 197 1.14 -19.40 4.44
N GLN A 198 1.41 -19.60 5.74
CA GLN A 198 1.88 -18.53 6.62
C GLN A 198 3.29 -18.02 6.26
N GLN A 199 4.20 -18.93 5.91
CA GLN A 199 5.55 -18.54 5.49
C GLN A 199 5.54 -17.73 4.22
N TYR A 200 4.77 -18.18 3.20
CA TYR A 200 4.63 -17.44 1.96
C TYR A 200 3.97 -16.08 2.19
N LEU A 201 2.91 -16.02 3.00
CA LEU A 201 2.23 -14.78 3.34
C LEU A 201 3.16 -13.78 4.02
N ASN A 202 3.92 -14.20 5.04
CA ASN A 202 4.88 -13.33 5.74
C ASN A 202 5.94 -12.78 4.78
N THR A 203 6.44 -13.62 3.86
CA THR A 203 7.41 -13.19 2.84
C THR A 203 6.78 -12.19 1.87
N PHE A 204 5.56 -12.45 1.41
CA PHE A 204 4.84 -11.55 0.52
C PHE A 204 4.62 -10.17 1.18
N GLU A 205 4.14 -10.16 2.43
CA GLU A 205 3.95 -8.92 3.20
C GLU A 205 5.25 -8.15 3.39
N ALA A 206 6.34 -8.83 3.74
CA ALA A 206 7.66 -8.21 3.90
C ALA A 206 8.18 -7.59 2.59
N CYS A 207 8.03 -8.30 1.47
CA CYS A 207 8.42 -7.78 0.16
C CYS A 207 7.59 -6.54 -0.24
N VAL A 208 6.28 -6.60 -0.03
CA VAL A 208 5.37 -5.48 -0.38
C VAL A 208 5.60 -4.27 0.50
N ALA A 209 5.87 -4.46 1.80
CA ALA A 209 6.09 -3.37 2.75
C ALA A 209 7.32 -2.51 2.41
N GLY A 210 8.34 -3.12 1.80
CA GLY A 210 9.57 -2.43 1.39
C GLY A 210 9.46 -1.64 0.08
N ILE A 211 8.36 -1.77 -0.66
CA ILE A 211 8.23 -1.17 -1.99
C ILE A 211 7.35 0.07 -1.95
N THR A 212 7.85 1.14 -2.53
CA THR A 212 7.09 2.37 -2.78
C THR A 212 7.06 2.68 -4.28
N VAL A 213 5.95 3.24 -4.73
CA VAL A 213 5.77 3.74 -6.10
C VAL A 213 5.86 5.25 -6.05
N GLY A 214 6.78 5.82 -6.83
CA GLY A 214 6.92 7.26 -7.01
C GLY A 214 6.13 7.73 -8.23
N ASN A 215 5.84 9.02 -8.27
CA ASN A 215 5.22 9.69 -9.41
C ASN A 215 6.28 10.25 -10.35
N ILE A 216 5.89 10.46 -11.60
CA ILE A 216 6.72 11.12 -12.62
C ILE A 216 6.10 12.50 -12.89
N PRO A 217 6.91 13.58 -13.03
CA PRO A 217 6.39 14.88 -13.45
C PRO A 217 5.68 14.77 -14.82
N HIS A 218 4.47 15.32 -14.92
CA HIS A 218 3.67 15.25 -16.15
C HIS A 218 3.84 16.46 -17.06
N MET A 219 4.22 17.61 -16.49
CA MET A 219 4.37 18.87 -17.21
C MET A 219 5.75 19.46 -16.99
N LEU A 220 6.23 20.20 -17.98
CA LEU A 220 7.50 20.94 -17.87
C LEU A 220 7.34 22.27 -17.11
N ASP A 221 6.12 22.80 -17.05
CA ASP A 221 5.80 24.10 -16.46
C ASP A 221 4.92 23.90 -15.20
N GLU A 222 5.52 23.27 -14.19
CA GLU A 222 4.88 23.03 -12.91
C GLU A 222 5.84 23.32 -11.74
N VAL A 223 5.27 23.73 -10.61
CA VAL A 223 6.04 23.90 -9.37
C VAL A 223 6.36 22.53 -8.78
N SER A 224 7.64 22.20 -8.68
CA SER A 224 8.08 20.95 -8.09
C SER A 224 8.21 21.07 -6.59
N ALA A 225 7.47 20.25 -5.84
CA ALA A 225 7.52 20.19 -4.38
C ALA A 225 7.90 18.79 -3.89
N GLY A 226 8.84 18.69 -2.97
CA GLY A 226 9.25 17.41 -2.39
C GLY A 226 10.34 17.55 -1.33
N SER A 227 10.88 16.43 -0.91
CA SER A 227 11.91 16.36 0.10
C SER A 227 13.30 16.67 -0.49
N ALA A 228 14.15 17.35 0.25
CA ALA A 228 15.49 17.78 -0.18
C ALA A 228 16.40 16.61 -0.60
N ASP A 229 16.18 15.43 -0.06
CA ASP A 229 16.92 14.21 -0.39
C ASP A 229 16.54 13.59 -1.77
N ARG A 230 15.40 13.99 -2.31
CA ARG A 230 14.83 13.38 -3.53
C ARG A 230 14.69 14.33 -4.71
N ILE A 231 14.23 15.55 -4.45
CA ILE A 231 14.13 16.56 -5.49
C ILE A 231 15.54 16.93 -5.97
N ARG A 232 15.77 16.72 -7.26
CA ARG A 232 16.95 17.23 -7.96
C ARG A 232 16.49 18.33 -8.90
N PRO A 233 16.33 19.56 -8.40
CA PRO A 233 15.89 20.65 -9.24
C PRO A 233 16.95 20.95 -10.30
N SER A 234 16.54 21.04 -11.54
CA SER A 234 17.38 21.52 -12.63
C SER A 234 17.47 23.05 -12.56
N ARG A 235 18.14 23.60 -11.54
CA ARG A 235 18.37 25.04 -11.33
C ARG A 235 17.10 25.89 -11.48
N PRO A 236 16.14 25.82 -10.54
CA PRO A 236 14.95 26.64 -10.59
C PRO A 236 15.33 28.12 -10.42
N LYS A 237 14.56 29.03 -11.00
CA LYS A 237 14.78 30.47 -10.80
C LYS A 237 14.58 30.85 -9.33
N VAL A 238 13.57 30.30 -8.71
CA VAL A 238 13.19 30.57 -7.33
C VAL A 238 13.00 29.26 -6.57
N ALA A 239 13.50 29.20 -5.34
CA ALA A 239 13.31 28.05 -4.45
C ALA A 239 12.76 28.49 -3.09
N PHE A 240 11.83 27.71 -2.54
CA PHE A 240 11.30 27.86 -1.20
C PHE A 240 11.77 26.71 -0.34
N VAL A 241 12.61 26.95 0.64
CA VAL A 241 13.09 25.95 1.59
C VAL A 241 12.22 26.05 2.85
N LEU A 242 11.40 25.04 3.09
CA LEU A 242 10.44 25.00 4.18
C LEU A 242 10.97 24.16 5.35
N GLY A 243 10.52 24.50 6.57
CA GLY A 243 10.83 23.72 7.76
C GLY A 243 12.24 23.93 8.31
N LEU A 244 12.82 25.11 8.13
CA LEU A 244 14.12 25.48 8.74
C LEU A 244 13.97 25.70 10.25
N ASN A 245 13.52 24.65 10.93
CA ASN A 245 13.33 24.62 12.37
C ASN A 245 14.29 23.63 13.02
N GLN A 246 14.72 23.96 14.23
CA GLN A 246 15.58 23.08 15.02
C GLN A 246 14.92 21.70 15.18
N GLY A 247 15.63 20.65 14.76
CA GLY A 247 15.14 19.29 14.83
C GLY A 247 14.31 18.82 13.63
N GLU A 248 14.01 19.68 12.63
CA GLU A 248 13.31 19.33 11.41
C GLU A 248 14.25 19.29 10.20
N PHE A 249 14.88 20.41 9.87
CA PHE A 249 15.82 20.48 8.76
C PHE A 249 16.93 21.50 9.01
N PRO A 250 18.23 21.14 8.91
CA PRO A 250 18.73 19.76 8.74
C PRO A 250 18.30 18.83 9.87
N ALA A 251 18.01 17.57 9.55
CA ALA A 251 17.55 16.62 10.54
C ALA A 251 18.68 16.25 11.52
N PRO A 252 18.42 16.26 12.85
CA PRO A 252 19.42 15.83 13.81
C PRO A 252 19.66 14.33 13.67
N CYS A 253 20.91 13.90 13.69
CA CYS A 253 21.23 12.50 13.78
C CYS A 253 20.80 11.95 15.14
N SER A 254 19.77 11.11 15.16
CA SER A 254 19.39 10.37 16.35
C SER A 254 20.33 9.18 16.58
N GLU A 255 20.90 9.08 17.76
CA GLU A 255 21.61 7.87 18.20
C GLU A 255 20.58 6.75 18.46
N GLY A 256 19.94 6.26 17.38
CA GLY A 256 18.98 5.16 17.47
C GLY A 256 19.66 3.82 17.27
N GLY A 257 19.47 2.89 18.21
CA GLY A 257 19.95 1.53 18.11
C GLY A 257 20.53 0.95 19.40
N LEU A 258 20.90 -0.33 19.35
CA LEU A 258 21.50 -1.06 20.48
C LEU A 258 22.92 -0.56 20.82
N LEU A 259 23.65 -0.01 19.82
CA LEU A 259 25.01 0.45 19.99
C LEU A 259 25.03 1.98 19.95
N LEU A 260 25.38 2.59 21.08
CA LEU A 260 25.60 4.02 21.17
C LEU A 260 26.93 4.40 20.48
N LYS A 261 27.14 5.70 20.23
CA LYS A 261 28.36 6.21 19.58
C LYS A 261 29.65 5.70 20.25
N ASN A 262 29.69 5.73 21.59
CA ASN A 262 30.84 5.28 22.34
C ASN A 262 31.12 3.77 22.20
N ASP A 263 30.04 2.96 22.13
CA ASP A 263 30.15 1.52 21.93
C ASP A 263 30.69 1.20 20.53
N ARG A 264 30.20 1.92 19.53
CA ARG A 264 30.69 1.80 18.14
C ARG A 264 32.18 2.16 18.04
N MET A 265 32.59 3.27 18.64
CA MET A 265 34.00 3.68 18.66
C MET A 265 34.89 2.65 19.37
N ALA A 266 34.41 2.00 20.44
CA ALA A 266 35.14 0.95 21.13
C ALA A 266 35.28 -0.30 20.26
N LEU A 267 34.22 -0.69 19.56
CA LEU A 267 34.23 -1.84 18.65
C LEU A 267 35.12 -1.61 17.42
N GLU A 268 35.13 -0.40 16.86
CA GLU A 268 36.03 -0.02 15.77
C GLU A 268 37.51 -0.07 16.21
N LYS A 269 37.82 0.44 17.40
CA LYS A 269 39.18 0.31 17.99
C LYS A 269 39.59 -1.14 18.24
N ALA A 270 38.62 -2.02 18.46
CA ALA A 270 38.83 -3.47 18.59
C ALA A 270 38.96 -4.19 17.22
N GLY A 271 38.95 -3.46 16.09
CA GLY A 271 39.15 -3.98 14.75
C GLY A 271 37.89 -4.45 14.03
N LEU A 272 36.67 -4.18 14.57
CA LEU A 272 35.42 -4.47 13.91
C LEU A 272 35.08 -3.33 12.91
N GLN A 273 34.88 -3.69 11.66
CA GLN A 273 34.41 -2.73 10.66
C GLN A 273 32.89 -2.53 10.81
N LEU A 274 32.49 -1.44 11.42
CA LEU A 274 31.08 -1.02 11.51
C LEU A 274 30.78 0.01 10.43
N SER A 275 29.53 -0.01 9.94
CA SER A 275 29.04 1.06 9.06
C SER A 275 29.01 2.37 9.84
N ASP A 276 29.71 3.42 9.34
CA ASP A 276 29.77 4.75 9.95
C ASP A 276 28.47 5.53 9.64
N CYS A 277 27.34 5.02 10.15
CA CYS A 277 26.02 5.58 9.90
C CYS A 277 25.88 7.01 10.43
N TYR A 278 26.50 7.30 11.61
CA TYR A 278 26.32 8.59 12.27
C TYR A 278 27.03 9.74 11.52
N ARG A 279 28.33 9.56 11.23
CA ARG A 279 29.12 10.59 10.56
C ARG A 279 28.61 10.81 9.13
N ARG A 280 28.27 9.73 8.44
CA ARG A 280 27.73 9.79 7.10
C ARG A 280 26.38 10.51 7.07
N PHE A 281 25.48 10.16 7.96
CA PHE A 281 24.15 10.81 8.06
C PHE A 281 24.30 12.33 8.31
N THR A 282 25.14 12.76 9.25
CA THR A 282 25.35 14.19 9.55
C THR A 282 25.96 14.92 8.33
N LEU A 283 26.89 14.29 7.61
CA LEU A 283 27.47 14.88 6.40
C LEU A 283 26.45 14.95 5.28
N ASP A 284 25.61 13.91 5.12
CA ASP A 284 24.55 13.86 4.13
C ASP A 284 23.50 14.96 4.40
N GLU A 285 23.06 15.14 5.65
CA GLU A 285 22.12 16.20 6.04
C GLU A 285 22.68 17.63 5.83
N ASN A 286 23.94 17.85 6.19
CA ASN A 286 24.61 19.14 5.92
C ASN A 286 24.74 19.40 4.41
N PHE A 287 25.01 18.35 3.61
CA PHE A 287 25.07 18.44 2.17
C PHE A 287 23.69 18.72 1.56
N LEU A 288 22.64 18.12 2.09
CA LEU A 288 21.26 18.40 1.67
C LEU A 288 20.87 19.84 1.96
N ALA A 289 21.23 20.36 3.16
CA ALA A 289 21.01 21.77 3.49
C ALA A 289 21.77 22.69 2.54
N TYR A 290 23.06 22.43 2.31
CA TYR A 290 23.85 23.18 1.34
C TYR A 290 23.21 23.16 -0.05
N SER A 291 22.80 21.99 -0.52
CA SER A 291 22.18 21.82 -1.84
C SER A 291 20.85 22.58 -1.95
N ALA A 292 20.03 22.55 -0.88
CA ALA A 292 18.76 23.28 -0.85
C ALA A 292 18.96 24.80 -0.86
N LEU A 293 19.98 25.30 -0.14
CA LEU A 293 20.29 26.73 -0.05
C LEU A 293 20.96 27.29 -1.32
N THR A 294 21.52 26.43 -2.17
CA THR A 294 22.26 26.83 -3.37
C THR A 294 21.64 26.37 -4.68
N CYS A 295 20.42 25.81 -4.65
CA CYS A 295 19.80 25.21 -5.83
C CYS A 295 19.23 26.24 -6.82
N ALA A 296 18.83 27.44 -6.37
CA ALA A 296 18.15 28.42 -7.21
C ALA A 296 19.16 29.34 -7.92
N GLU A 297 18.76 29.80 -9.13
CA GLU A 297 19.56 30.73 -9.93
C GLU A 297 19.40 32.18 -9.48
N GLN A 298 18.23 32.56 -8.97
CA GLN A 298 17.92 33.96 -8.68
C GLN A 298 17.62 34.18 -7.20
N GLU A 299 16.65 33.49 -6.62
CA GLU A 299 16.17 33.76 -5.28
C GLU A 299 15.91 32.48 -4.48
N VAL A 300 16.24 32.50 -3.19
CA VAL A 300 15.92 31.44 -2.23
C VAL A 300 15.14 32.05 -1.07
N TYR A 301 13.95 31.54 -0.82
CA TYR A 301 13.13 31.91 0.34
C TYR A 301 13.29 30.88 1.43
N LEU A 302 13.74 31.32 2.61
CA LEU A 302 13.95 30.49 3.78
C LEU A 302 12.75 30.62 4.72
N CYS A 303 12.00 29.53 4.88
CA CYS A 303 10.75 29.52 5.61
C CYS A 303 10.83 28.64 6.86
N ARG A 304 10.39 29.21 7.98
CA ARG A 304 10.23 28.49 9.25
C ARG A 304 8.86 28.79 9.87
N HIS A 305 8.39 27.93 10.72
CA HIS A 305 7.22 28.19 11.55
C HIS A 305 7.66 28.58 12.98
N SER A 306 6.93 29.51 13.61
CA SER A 306 7.22 29.95 14.96
C SER A 306 6.60 29.06 16.03
N PHE A 307 5.51 28.36 15.68
CA PHE A 307 4.77 27.49 16.58
C PHE A 307 4.45 26.15 15.90
N GLY A 308 4.55 25.08 16.63
CA GLY A 308 4.13 23.75 16.19
C GLY A 308 2.61 23.58 16.27
N THR A 309 2.12 22.42 15.81
CA THR A 309 0.68 22.10 15.75
C THR A 309 -0.01 22.06 17.12
N LYS A 310 0.74 21.90 18.20
CA LYS A 310 0.25 21.92 19.59
C LYS A 310 0.46 23.26 20.29
N GLY A 311 0.91 24.30 19.56
CA GLY A 311 1.18 25.62 20.11
C GLY A 311 2.52 25.76 20.83
N GLU A 312 3.40 24.75 20.78
CA GLU A 312 4.78 24.85 21.28
C GLU A 312 5.63 25.80 20.42
N ALA A 313 6.50 26.58 21.05
CA ALA A 313 7.40 27.47 20.34
C ALA A 313 8.50 26.66 19.63
N CYS A 314 8.71 26.96 18.34
CA CYS A 314 9.75 26.33 17.53
C CYS A 314 10.92 27.30 17.31
N LEU A 315 12.11 26.79 17.57
CA LEU A 315 13.36 27.55 17.36
C LEU A 315 13.83 27.43 15.90
N PRO A 316 14.51 28.42 15.36
CA PRO A 316 15.17 28.35 14.06
C PRO A 316 16.26 27.26 14.08
N SER A 317 16.52 26.67 12.94
CA SER A 317 17.62 25.74 12.72
C SER A 317 18.98 26.40 12.75
#